data_b251a06694040260df18dce68336bf84
#
_entry.id   b251a06694040260df18dce68336bf84
#
_cell.length_a   1.000
_cell.length_b   1.000
_cell.length_c   1.000
_cell.angle_alpha   90.00
_cell.angle_beta   90.00
_cell.angle_gamma   90.00
#
_symmetry.space_group_name_H-M   'P 1'
#
loop_
_entity.id
_entity.type
_entity.pdbx_description
1 polymer ?
#
loop_
_entity_poly.entity_id
_entity_poly.type
_entity_poly.pdbx_seq_one_letter_code
_entity_poly.pdbx_strand_id
1 'polypeptide(L)'
;MPNYFAYGALMGTSSMYEACPEARKVGPARLDGYRIEFNVASRQWRGGAVNAVPDPEGTIWGVLWDIPDGAFERFDTFEGADPDLDMREDVEVEGPDGRVKARTFRVASHSAYIRPTEAYLRHLQKAISTQGLPQEAEDLLLRADRFPNPTTPTI
;
A
#
# COMPACT_ATOMS: atom_id res chain seq x y z
N MET A 1 10.51 -7.68 16.33
CA MET A 1 10.51 -6.56 15.38
C MET A 1 9.09 -6.31 14.90
N PRO A 2 8.69 -5.05 14.80
CA PRO A 2 7.34 -4.77 14.29
C PRO A 2 7.19 -5.22 12.84
N ASN A 3 5.96 -5.54 12.48
CA ASN A 3 5.61 -5.91 11.12
C ASN A 3 5.00 -4.71 10.40
N TYR A 4 5.41 -4.50 9.16
CA TYR A 4 4.85 -3.47 8.29
C TYR A 4 4.19 -4.13 7.09
N PHE A 5 2.92 -3.78 6.83
CA PHE A 5 2.20 -4.26 5.66
C PHE A 5 2.27 -3.20 4.58
N ALA A 6 3.02 -3.48 3.52
CA ALA A 6 3.21 -2.56 2.39
C ALA A 6 2.32 -2.99 1.22
N TYR A 7 1.43 -2.11 0.79
CA TYR A 7 0.58 -2.37 -0.36
C TYR A 7 0.77 -1.32 -1.48
N GLY A 8 1.69 -0.40 -1.29
CA GLY A 8 2.04 0.64 -2.27
C GLY A 8 3.47 0.50 -2.75
N ALA A 9 4.14 1.64 -2.90
CA ALA A 9 5.50 1.69 -3.46
C ALA A 9 6.50 0.81 -2.71
N LEU A 10 6.32 0.64 -1.40
CA LEU A 10 7.24 -0.14 -0.58
C LEU A 10 7.05 -1.66 -0.68
N MET A 11 6.14 -2.13 -1.52
CA MET A 11 6.08 -3.54 -1.87
C MET A 11 7.35 -3.97 -2.61
N GLY A 12 7.95 -3.08 -3.37
CA GLY A 12 9.13 -3.39 -4.17
C GLY A 12 10.38 -3.52 -3.33
N THR A 13 11.20 -4.53 -3.61
CA THR A 13 12.42 -4.81 -2.87
C THR A 13 13.39 -3.61 -2.88
N SER A 14 13.62 -3.03 -4.05
CA SER A 14 14.53 -1.88 -4.17
C SER A 14 14.05 -0.68 -3.37
N SER A 15 12.75 -0.38 -3.44
CA SER A 15 12.18 0.75 -2.72
C SER A 15 12.25 0.54 -1.22
N MET A 16 11.92 -0.67 -0.76
CA MET A 16 11.98 -0.96 0.67
C MET A 16 13.42 -0.86 1.20
N TYR A 17 14.39 -1.43 0.51
CA TYR A 17 15.77 -1.40 0.99
C TYR A 17 16.40 -0.01 0.87
N GLU A 18 15.90 0.82 -0.02
CA GLU A 18 16.31 2.22 -0.06
C GLU A 18 15.81 2.98 1.18
N ALA A 19 14.55 2.72 1.57
CA ALA A 19 13.97 3.36 2.76
C ALA A 19 14.47 2.75 4.06
N CYS A 20 14.68 1.43 4.07
CA CYS A 20 15.03 0.68 5.27
C CYS A 20 15.89 -0.52 4.90
N PRO A 21 17.23 -0.35 4.87
CA PRO A 21 18.14 -1.46 4.52
C PRO A 21 18.02 -2.66 5.47
N GLU A 22 17.58 -2.42 6.70
CA GLU A 22 17.45 -3.46 7.73
C GLU A 22 16.17 -4.27 7.62
N ALA A 23 15.26 -3.92 6.71
CA ALA A 23 13.98 -4.63 6.56
C ALA A 23 14.21 -6.08 6.16
N ARG A 24 13.37 -6.96 6.66
CA ARG A 24 13.41 -8.40 6.33
C ARG A 24 12.08 -8.79 5.75
N LYS A 25 12.08 -9.37 4.56
CA LYS A 25 10.86 -9.81 3.90
C LYS A 25 10.27 -11.01 4.62
N VAL A 26 9.00 -10.92 5.01
CA VAL A 26 8.25 -12.06 5.51
C VAL A 26 7.55 -12.75 4.35
N GLY A 27 6.85 -12.01 3.50
CA GLY A 27 6.22 -12.55 2.31
C GLY A 27 4.89 -11.89 1.96
N PRO A 28 4.20 -12.45 0.96
CA PRO A 28 2.87 -11.96 0.59
C PRO A 28 1.90 -12.04 1.74
N ALA A 29 1.03 -11.05 1.86
CA ALA A 29 0.03 -11.00 2.91
C ALA A 29 -1.26 -10.37 2.38
N ARG A 30 -2.37 -10.67 3.05
CA ARG A 30 -3.69 -10.20 2.66
C ARG A 30 -4.34 -9.45 3.83
N LEU A 31 -4.85 -8.27 3.53
CA LEU A 31 -5.63 -7.47 4.48
C LEU A 31 -7.09 -7.46 4.05
N ASP A 32 -7.96 -8.04 4.85
CA ASP A 32 -9.40 -8.04 4.60
C ASP A 32 -10.05 -6.85 5.31
N GLY A 33 -11.18 -6.39 4.78
CA GLY A 33 -11.92 -5.28 5.37
C GLY A 33 -11.54 -3.91 4.83
N TYR A 34 -10.74 -3.87 3.78
CA TYR A 34 -10.31 -2.64 3.11
C TYR A 34 -10.22 -2.87 1.60
N ARG A 35 -10.35 -1.78 0.84
CA ARG A 35 -10.11 -1.81 -0.61
C ARG A 35 -9.09 -0.75 -0.99
N ILE A 36 -8.44 -0.95 -2.13
CA ILE A 36 -7.50 0.04 -2.68
C ILE A 36 -8.27 1.12 -3.44
N GLU A 37 -7.90 2.39 -3.21
CA GLU A 37 -8.31 3.51 -4.04
C GLU A 37 -7.12 4.41 -4.30
N PHE A 38 -7.13 5.10 -5.45
CA PHE A 38 -6.13 6.11 -5.79
C PHE A 38 -6.66 7.47 -5.39
N ASN A 39 -6.45 7.86 -4.14
CA ASN A 39 -7.05 9.07 -3.58
C ASN A 39 -6.12 9.88 -2.71
N VAL A 40 -4.80 9.63 -2.82
CA VAL A 40 -3.79 10.40 -2.12
C VAL A 40 -2.89 11.08 -3.14
N ALA A 41 -2.75 12.41 -3.03
CA ALA A 41 -1.85 13.14 -3.92
C ALA A 41 -0.40 12.83 -3.53
N SER A 42 0.37 12.32 -4.47
CA SER A 42 1.78 11.98 -4.25
C SER A 42 2.68 12.99 -4.93
N ARG A 43 3.55 13.64 -4.15
CA ARG A 43 4.56 14.54 -4.71
C ARG A 43 5.63 13.76 -5.45
N GLN A 44 6.01 12.62 -4.91
CA GLN A 44 7.07 11.79 -5.49
C GLN A 44 6.66 11.19 -6.82
N TRP A 45 5.44 10.68 -6.90
CA TRP A 45 4.95 10.00 -8.10
C TRP A 45 4.16 10.92 -9.03
N ARG A 46 3.89 12.16 -8.61
CA ARG A 46 3.22 13.20 -9.39
C ARG A 46 1.83 12.80 -9.90
N GLY A 47 1.11 12.09 -9.07
CA GLY A 47 -0.24 11.64 -9.37
C GLY A 47 -0.86 10.97 -8.18
N GLY A 48 -1.91 10.21 -8.40
CA GLY A 48 -2.59 9.50 -7.33
C GLY A 48 -1.78 8.32 -6.82
N ALA A 49 -1.71 8.20 -5.50
CA ALA A 49 -1.12 7.04 -4.84
C ALA A 49 -2.23 6.21 -4.18
N VAL A 50 -1.95 4.93 -3.96
CA VAL A 50 -2.90 4.02 -3.34
C VAL A 50 -3.14 4.36 -1.88
N ASN A 51 -4.36 4.09 -1.43
CA ASN A 51 -4.77 4.23 -0.05
C ASN A 51 -5.70 3.07 0.30
N ALA A 52 -5.72 2.69 1.56
CA ALA A 52 -6.64 1.68 2.07
C ALA A 52 -7.90 2.37 2.57
N VAL A 53 -9.04 1.99 2.04
CA VAL A 53 -10.34 2.55 2.43
C VAL A 53 -11.17 1.42 3.06
N PRO A 54 -11.78 1.64 4.23
CA PRO A 54 -12.60 0.62 4.87
C PRO A 54 -13.70 0.11 3.93
N ASP A 55 -13.81 -1.20 3.81
CA ASP A 55 -14.80 -1.87 2.99
C ASP A 55 -14.98 -3.29 3.53
N PRO A 56 -16.14 -3.61 4.14
CA PRO A 56 -16.35 -4.94 4.75
C PRO A 56 -16.16 -6.10 3.77
N GLU A 57 -16.33 -5.86 2.47
CA GLU A 57 -16.15 -6.88 1.43
C GLU A 57 -14.82 -6.75 0.69
N GLY A 58 -13.98 -5.83 1.12
CA GLY A 58 -12.74 -5.53 0.44
C GLY A 58 -11.59 -6.44 0.83
N THR A 59 -10.59 -6.47 -0.02
CA THR A 59 -9.34 -7.21 0.19
C THR A 59 -8.20 -6.44 -0.45
N ILE A 60 -7.09 -6.35 0.26
CA ILE A 60 -5.85 -5.76 -0.26
C ILE A 60 -4.74 -6.79 -0.13
N TRP A 61 -4.00 -7.02 -1.20
CA TRP A 61 -2.78 -7.81 -1.18
C TRP A 61 -1.57 -6.92 -1.07
N GLY A 62 -0.58 -7.38 -0.33
CA GLY A 62 0.66 -6.63 -0.15
C GLY A 62 1.79 -7.53 0.31
N VAL A 63 2.86 -6.91 0.77
CA VAL A 63 4.05 -7.61 1.26
C VAL A 63 4.25 -7.26 2.74
N LEU A 64 4.45 -8.29 3.53
CA LEU A 64 4.74 -8.14 4.96
C LEU A 64 6.24 -8.10 5.18
N TRP A 65 6.69 -7.11 5.93
CA TRP A 65 8.10 -6.90 6.25
C TRP A 65 8.29 -6.80 7.76
N ASP A 66 9.38 -7.38 8.27
CA ASP A 66 9.86 -7.06 9.61
C ASP A 66 10.77 -5.84 9.51
N ILE A 67 10.53 -4.83 10.35
CA ILE A 67 11.31 -3.59 10.33
C ILE A 67 11.76 -3.24 11.74
N PRO A 68 12.88 -2.51 11.91
CA PRO A 68 13.29 -2.08 13.23
C PRO A 68 12.37 -1.00 13.80
N ASP A 69 12.37 -0.87 15.12
CA ASP A 69 11.62 0.18 15.79
C ASP A 69 12.01 1.54 15.25
N GLY A 70 11.04 2.42 15.05
CA GLY A 70 11.28 3.76 14.55
C GLY A 70 11.46 3.89 13.06
N ALA A 71 11.41 2.78 12.32
CA ALA A 71 11.60 2.83 10.87
C ALA A 71 10.42 3.43 10.12
N PHE A 72 9.25 3.48 10.74
CA PHE A 72 8.04 3.99 10.07
C PHE A 72 8.19 5.43 9.58
N GLU A 73 8.91 6.26 10.30
CA GLU A 73 9.11 7.66 9.92
C GLU A 73 9.86 7.81 8.60
N ARG A 74 10.62 6.81 8.20
CA ARG A 74 11.36 6.81 6.94
C ARG A 74 10.45 6.58 5.73
N PHE A 75 9.23 6.08 5.96
CA PHE A 75 8.37 5.63 4.88
C PHE A 75 7.50 6.74 4.29
N ASP A 76 7.34 7.85 4.96
CA ASP A 76 6.44 8.92 4.52
C ASP A 76 6.74 9.39 3.10
N THR A 77 8.02 9.59 2.77
CA THR A 77 8.45 10.01 1.45
C THR A 77 8.12 8.95 0.37
N PHE A 78 8.32 7.69 0.72
CA PHE A 78 8.14 6.58 -0.24
C PHE A 78 6.67 6.24 -0.47
N GLU A 79 5.82 6.45 0.51
CA GLU A 79 4.38 6.26 0.34
C GLU A 79 3.73 7.45 -0.36
N GLY A 80 4.45 8.56 -0.46
CA GLY A 80 4.05 9.69 -1.29
C GLY A 80 3.06 10.64 -0.66
N ALA A 81 2.68 10.42 0.57
CA ALA A 81 1.71 11.27 1.25
C ALA A 81 2.37 12.46 1.92
N ASP A 82 1.59 13.51 2.14
CA ASP A 82 1.99 14.62 2.98
C ASP A 82 2.13 14.09 4.42
N PRO A 83 3.26 14.32 5.09
CA PRO A 83 3.43 13.86 6.48
C PRO A 83 2.32 14.34 7.43
N ASP A 84 1.74 15.50 7.17
CA ASP A 84 0.63 16.01 8.00
C ASP A 84 -0.66 15.22 7.81
N LEU A 85 -0.77 14.46 6.73
CA LEU A 85 -1.94 13.63 6.43
C LEU A 85 -1.67 12.14 6.67
N ASP A 86 -0.42 11.81 6.95
CA ASP A 86 -0.01 10.42 7.15
C ASP A 86 -0.65 9.86 8.41
N MET A 87 -1.21 8.67 8.28
CA MET A 87 -1.76 7.92 9.41
C MET A 87 -1.24 6.50 9.37
N ARG A 88 -0.74 6.07 10.50
CA ARG A 88 -0.29 4.69 10.66
C ARG A 88 -1.33 3.96 11.47
N GLU A 89 -1.86 2.89 10.88
CA GLU A 89 -2.93 2.13 11.51
C GLU A 89 -2.47 0.72 11.80
N ASP A 90 -2.87 0.21 12.96
CA ASP A 90 -2.63 -1.19 13.30
C ASP A 90 -3.71 -2.05 12.68
N VAL A 91 -3.31 -3.11 12.00
CA VAL A 91 -4.22 -4.02 11.29
C VAL A 91 -3.82 -5.47 11.57
N GLU A 92 -4.71 -6.39 11.24
CA GLU A 92 -4.39 -7.81 11.21
C GLU A 92 -4.38 -8.30 9.78
N VAL A 93 -3.32 -9.01 9.39
CA VAL A 93 -3.18 -9.53 8.03
C VAL A 93 -2.96 -11.04 8.07
N GLU A 94 -3.35 -11.70 6.98
CA GLU A 94 -3.02 -13.11 6.76
C GLU A 94 -1.69 -13.16 6.04
N GLY A 95 -0.63 -13.50 6.78
CA GLY A 95 0.70 -13.64 6.23
C GLY A 95 1.02 -15.09 5.88
N PRO A 96 2.26 -15.37 5.46
CA PRO A 96 2.66 -16.74 5.10
C PRO A 96 2.53 -17.74 6.25
N ASP A 97 2.69 -17.27 7.47
CA ASP A 97 2.67 -18.12 8.67
C ASP A 97 1.38 -17.96 9.47
N GLY A 98 0.34 -17.36 8.89
CA GLY A 98 -0.94 -17.16 9.54
C GLY A 98 -1.23 -15.70 9.85
N ARG A 99 -2.24 -15.50 10.69
CA ARG A 99 -2.68 -14.15 11.04
C ARG A 99 -1.69 -13.48 11.98
N VAL A 100 -1.34 -12.23 11.66
CA VAL A 100 -0.38 -11.47 12.43
C VAL A 100 -0.79 -10.00 12.47
N LYS A 101 -0.44 -9.34 13.57
CA LYS A 101 -0.64 -7.89 13.69
C LYS A 101 0.46 -7.17 12.91
N ALA A 102 0.07 -6.13 12.20
CA ALA A 102 1.00 -5.32 11.43
C ALA A 102 0.58 -3.87 11.49
N ARG A 103 1.50 -2.98 11.15
CA ARG A 103 1.19 -1.57 10.98
C ARG A 103 1.21 -1.26 9.49
N THR A 104 0.30 -0.40 9.06
CA THR A 104 0.23 0.00 7.66
C THR A 104 0.01 1.49 7.53
N PHE A 105 0.27 2.00 6.33
CA PHE A 105 0.01 3.37 5.96
C PHE A 105 -1.46 3.51 5.55
N ARG A 106 -2.12 4.55 6.02
CA ARG A 106 -3.48 4.86 5.62
C ARG A 106 -3.78 6.33 5.87
N VAL A 107 -4.39 6.99 4.89
CA VAL A 107 -4.81 8.39 5.01
C VAL A 107 -6.33 8.41 5.16
N ALA A 108 -6.83 8.84 6.32
CA ALA A 108 -8.26 8.91 6.57
C ALA A 108 -8.90 10.08 5.83
N SER A 109 -8.22 11.22 5.80
CA SER A 109 -8.71 12.43 5.10
C SER A 109 -8.18 12.44 3.67
N HIS A 110 -8.71 11.54 2.84
CA HIS A 110 -8.27 11.41 1.46
C HIS A 110 -9.07 12.33 0.52
N SER A 111 -8.55 12.53 -0.68
CA SER A 111 -9.24 13.28 -1.72
C SER A 111 -10.18 12.36 -2.52
N ALA A 112 -10.79 12.91 -3.56
CA ALA A 112 -11.43 12.10 -4.58
C ALA A 112 -10.38 11.37 -5.41
N TYR A 113 -10.81 10.55 -6.35
CA TYR A 113 -9.90 9.83 -7.24
C TYR A 113 -8.92 10.79 -7.90
N ILE A 114 -7.64 10.42 -7.85
CA ILE A 114 -6.57 11.11 -8.55
C ILE A 114 -5.90 10.08 -9.44
N ARG A 115 -5.81 10.38 -10.72
CA ARG A 115 -5.21 9.45 -11.67
C ARG A 115 -3.76 9.17 -11.32
N PRO A 116 -3.37 7.89 -11.21
CA PRO A 116 -1.96 7.53 -11.02
C PRO A 116 -1.17 7.75 -12.32
N THR A 117 0.13 8.01 -12.17
CA THR A 117 1.00 8.06 -13.33
C THR A 117 1.28 6.64 -13.82
N GLU A 118 1.65 6.53 -15.09
CA GLU A 118 2.02 5.26 -15.67
C GLU A 118 3.24 4.65 -14.99
N ALA A 119 4.21 5.49 -14.63
CA ALA A 119 5.41 5.04 -13.93
C ALA A 119 5.06 4.40 -12.57
N TYR A 120 4.13 5.00 -11.84
CA TYR A 120 3.70 4.46 -10.55
C TYR A 120 2.98 3.13 -10.72
N LEU A 121 2.05 3.05 -11.68
CA LEU A 121 1.35 1.79 -11.95
C LEU A 121 2.31 0.66 -12.33
N ARG A 122 3.28 0.95 -13.18
CA ARG A 122 4.30 -0.05 -13.55
C ARG A 122 5.11 -0.50 -12.35
N HIS A 123 5.45 0.43 -11.46
CA HIS A 123 6.19 0.09 -10.25
C HIS A 123 5.38 -0.89 -9.38
N LEU A 124 4.09 -0.62 -9.20
CA LEU A 124 3.22 -1.50 -8.42
C LEU A 124 3.04 -2.86 -9.09
N GLN A 125 2.82 -2.87 -10.41
CA GLN A 125 2.66 -4.12 -11.16
C GLN A 125 3.92 -4.98 -11.09
N LYS A 126 5.08 -4.36 -11.22
CA LYS A 126 6.36 -5.06 -11.12
C LYS A 126 6.54 -5.67 -9.72
N ALA A 127 6.20 -4.91 -8.68
CA ALA A 127 6.30 -5.41 -7.31
C ALA A 127 5.36 -6.60 -7.08
N ILE A 128 4.13 -6.52 -7.56
CA ILE A 128 3.17 -7.62 -7.46
C ILE A 128 3.75 -8.89 -8.09
N SER A 129 4.31 -8.76 -9.28
CA SER A 129 4.89 -9.89 -10.00
C SER A 129 6.14 -10.44 -9.32
N THR A 130 7.10 -9.57 -8.98
CA THR A 130 8.38 -10.00 -8.42
C THR A 130 8.28 -10.51 -6.99
N GLN A 131 7.27 -10.07 -6.24
CA GLN A 131 7.07 -10.51 -4.87
C GLN A 131 6.17 -11.75 -4.76
N GLY A 132 5.68 -12.25 -5.89
CA GLY A 132 4.90 -13.49 -5.89
C GLY A 132 3.49 -13.34 -5.36
N LEU A 133 2.88 -12.16 -5.49
CA LEU A 133 1.48 -11.98 -5.11
C LEU A 133 0.56 -12.69 -6.12
N PRO A 134 -0.66 -13.08 -5.72
CA PRO A 134 -1.57 -13.74 -6.66
C PRO A 134 -2.10 -12.79 -7.72
N GLN A 135 -2.63 -13.34 -8.80
CA GLN A 135 -3.21 -12.57 -9.90
C GLN A 135 -4.31 -11.62 -9.41
N GLU A 136 -5.05 -12.00 -8.37
CA GLU A 136 -6.06 -11.15 -7.76
C GLU A 136 -5.52 -9.77 -7.36
N ALA A 137 -4.26 -9.73 -6.91
CA ALA A 137 -3.63 -8.46 -6.52
C ALA A 137 -3.56 -7.48 -7.69
N GLU A 138 -3.15 -7.95 -8.85
CA GLU A 138 -3.10 -7.12 -10.05
C GLU A 138 -4.51 -6.75 -10.53
N ASP A 139 -5.44 -7.70 -10.50
CA ASP A 139 -6.82 -7.44 -10.91
C ASP A 139 -7.46 -6.34 -10.06
N LEU A 140 -7.25 -6.38 -8.74
CA LEU A 140 -7.77 -5.37 -7.83
C LEU A 140 -7.13 -4.00 -8.07
N LEU A 141 -5.83 -3.98 -8.34
CA LEU A 141 -5.12 -2.74 -8.65
C LEU A 141 -5.68 -2.08 -9.90
N LEU A 142 -5.82 -2.86 -10.98
CA LEU A 142 -6.31 -2.33 -12.26
C LEU A 142 -7.79 -1.91 -12.17
N ARG A 143 -8.58 -2.63 -11.38
CA ARG A 143 -9.96 -2.25 -11.16
C ARG A 143 -10.06 -0.90 -10.44
N ALA A 144 -9.21 -0.68 -9.44
CA ALA A 144 -9.21 0.57 -8.70
C ALA A 144 -8.86 1.75 -9.61
N ASP A 145 -7.99 1.54 -10.59
CA ASP A 145 -7.63 2.57 -11.55
C ASP A 145 -8.72 2.82 -12.60
N ARG A 146 -9.27 1.74 -13.20
CA ARG A 146 -10.22 1.83 -14.30
C ARG A 146 -11.65 2.09 -13.87
N PHE A 147 -12.01 1.62 -12.68
CA PHE A 147 -13.37 1.70 -12.17
C PHE A 147 -13.35 2.24 -10.75
N PRO A 148 -13.11 3.55 -10.59
CA PRO A 148 -13.15 4.16 -9.26
C PRO A 148 -14.51 3.91 -8.62
N ASN A 149 -14.53 3.72 -7.29
CA ASN A 149 -15.76 3.47 -6.57
C ASN A 149 -16.72 4.62 -6.78
N PRO A 150 -17.98 4.36 -7.21
CA PRO A 150 -18.93 5.43 -7.52
C PRO A 150 -19.33 6.28 -6.31
N THR A 151 -19.08 5.80 -5.09
CA THR A 151 -19.33 6.61 -3.89
C THR A 151 -18.18 7.56 -3.58
N THR A 152 -17.02 7.38 -4.24
CA THR A 152 -15.88 8.27 -4.09
C THR A 152 -16.08 9.46 -5.03
N PRO A 153 -16.10 10.71 -4.51
CA PRO A 153 -16.26 11.86 -5.38
C PRO A 153 -15.14 11.92 -6.42
N THR A 154 -15.51 12.16 -7.66
CA THR A 154 -14.53 12.39 -8.74
C THR A 154 -14.51 13.86 -9.06
N ILE A 155 -13.32 14.38 -9.26
CA ILE A 155 -13.13 15.80 -9.58
C ILE A 155 -12.85 15.93 -11.07
#